data_a51e662105b03b0f8c532aa7630759ec
#
_entry.id   a51e662105b03b0f8c532aa7630759ec
#
_cell.length_a   1.000
_cell.length_b   1.000
_cell.length_c   1.000
_cell.angle_alpha   90.00
_cell.angle_beta   90.00
_cell.angle_gamma   90.00
#
_symmetry.space_group_name_H-M   'P 1'
#
loop_
_entity.id
_entity.type
_entity.pdbx_description
1 polymer ?
#
loop_
_entity_poly.entity_id
_entity_poly.type
_entity_poly.pdbx_seq_one_letter_code
_entity_poly.pdbx_strand_id
1 'polypeptide(L)'
;MLFLRLLPLILCFSGLVHAEHRVFTRKDGFLSMRDKLNVYFFRSDTHRLLVRDEGSVKTPRYGSLDKAMRKSPCVAGVNGGFFSADAEGTPLGLVVQDGKRLSPLATGSFAVSGVVYEGGRDGLTLVRSSVLRRMRRLPAMQAAIQGGPFLVENGSAVKGLNAQKSTYRTFIATDGGRRWCIGVSSSLTLKELAAWLAAPGALGNFRVATALNLDGGSSSAFWCHETGISYPAFKQVRNYLGVAPVERR
;
A
#
# COMPACT_ATOMS: atom_id res chain seq x y z
N MET A 1 48.04 -41.61 9.59
CA MET A 1 46.87 -41.34 8.77
C MET A 1 45.98 -40.31 9.47
N LEU A 2 46.07 -39.07 9.04
CA LEU A 2 45.35 -37.94 9.66
C LEU A 2 44.09 -37.70 8.82
N PHE A 3 42.90 -38.00 9.37
CA PHE A 3 41.65 -37.70 8.73
C PHE A 3 41.24 -36.24 8.97
N LEU A 4 41.43 -35.41 7.97
CA LEU A 4 40.97 -34.03 7.96
C LEU A 4 39.44 -34.03 7.68
N ARG A 5 38.61 -33.76 8.69
CA ARG A 5 37.17 -33.56 8.54
C ARG A 5 36.93 -32.16 7.98
N LEU A 6 36.54 -32.08 6.71
CA LEU A 6 35.95 -30.86 6.14
C LEU A 6 34.55 -30.64 6.72
N LEU A 7 34.38 -29.58 7.53
CA LEU A 7 33.06 -29.04 7.87
C LEU A 7 32.50 -28.32 6.63
N PRO A 8 31.24 -28.58 6.23
CA PRO A 8 30.61 -27.77 5.20
C PRO A 8 30.31 -26.38 5.77
N LEU A 9 30.86 -25.36 5.12
CA LEU A 9 30.54 -23.96 5.37
C LEU A 9 29.09 -23.71 4.90
N ILE A 10 28.14 -23.71 5.84
CA ILE A 10 26.77 -23.29 5.56
C ILE A 10 26.81 -21.77 5.36
N LEU A 11 26.88 -21.34 4.10
CA LEU A 11 26.61 -19.97 3.71
C LEU A 11 25.13 -19.69 3.99
N CYS A 12 24.83 -19.13 5.18
CA CYS A 12 23.55 -18.46 5.39
C CYS A 12 23.50 -17.25 4.46
N PHE A 13 22.91 -17.44 3.30
CA PHE A 13 22.41 -16.33 2.49
C PHE A 13 21.29 -15.65 3.29
N SER A 14 21.65 -14.71 4.13
CA SER A 14 20.73 -13.69 4.63
C SER A 14 20.32 -12.87 3.40
N GLY A 15 19.27 -13.32 2.70
CA GLY A 15 18.71 -12.61 1.56
C GLY A 15 18.28 -11.22 2.02
N LEU A 16 19.10 -10.22 1.75
CA LEU A 16 18.70 -8.82 1.76
C LEU A 16 17.49 -8.73 0.84
N VAL A 17 16.29 -8.61 1.41
CA VAL A 17 15.08 -8.36 0.63
C VAL A 17 15.25 -6.96 0.05
N HIS A 18 15.73 -6.92 -1.20
CA HIS A 18 15.76 -5.68 -1.98
C HIS A 18 14.33 -5.26 -2.28
N ALA A 19 14.11 -3.96 -2.39
CA ALA A 19 12.86 -3.44 -2.89
C ALA A 19 12.65 -3.94 -4.32
N GLU A 20 11.48 -4.55 -4.61
CA GLU A 20 11.24 -5.20 -5.89
C GLU A 20 9.77 -5.22 -6.28
N HIS A 21 9.52 -5.24 -7.58
CA HIS A 21 8.20 -5.48 -8.15
C HIS A 21 8.01 -6.96 -8.48
N ARG A 22 6.86 -7.52 -8.07
CA ARG A 22 6.43 -8.88 -8.43
C ARG A 22 4.98 -8.92 -8.88
N VAL A 23 4.70 -9.84 -9.80
CA VAL A 23 3.34 -10.17 -10.23
C VAL A 23 2.98 -11.54 -9.68
N PHE A 24 1.87 -11.62 -8.97
CA PHE A 24 1.31 -12.87 -8.46
C PHE A 24 0.05 -13.23 -9.23
N THR A 25 -0.09 -14.51 -9.56
CA THR A 25 -1.29 -15.07 -10.19
C THR A 25 -1.89 -16.12 -9.28
N ARG A 26 -3.22 -16.15 -9.17
CA ARG A 26 -3.92 -17.17 -8.41
C ARG A 26 -3.96 -18.47 -9.22
N LYS A 27 -3.50 -19.57 -8.60
CA LYS A 27 -3.46 -20.90 -9.22
C LYS A 27 -4.59 -21.81 -8.77
N ASP A 28 -5.73 -21.29 -8.39
CA ASP A 28 -6.86 -22.10 -7.94
C ASP A 28 -7.61 -22.63 -9.15
N GLY A 29 -7.66 -23.94 -9.28
CA GLY A 29 -8.07 -24.75 -10.39
C GLY A 29 -9.49 -24.64 -10.93
N PHE A 30 -10.13 -23.49 -10.92
CA PHE A 30 -11.35 -23.23 -11.70
C PHE A 30 -11.44 -21.76 -12.13
N LEU A 31 -11.22 -21.52 -13.42
CA LEU A 31 -11.66 -20.33 -14.17
C LEU A 31 -11.05 -18.97 -13.81
N SER A 32 -9.79 -18.77 -13.79
CA SER A 32 -9.25 -17.62 -14.51
C SER A 32 -7.74 -17.48 -14.35
N MET A 33 -7.02 -17.63 -15.43
CA MET A 33 -5.69 -17.03 -15.65
C MET A 33 -5.73 -15.49 -15.55
N ARG A 34 -6.77 -14.89 -14.93
CA ARG A 34 -7.05 -13.46 -14.93
C ARG A 34 -6.79 -12.76 -13.59
N ASP A 35 -6.77 -13.50 -12.47
CA ASP A 35 -6.55 -12.87 -11.18
C ASP A 35 -5.07 -12.59 -10.97
N LYS A 36 -4.72 -11.32 -10.94
CA LYS A 36 -3.34 -10.84 -10.80
C LYS A 36 -3.23 -9.82 -9.68
N LEU A 37 -2.12 -9.87 -8.97
CA LEU A 37 -1.66 -8.80 -8.08
C LEU A 37 -0.35 -8.24 -8.65
N ASN A 38 -0.28 -6.95 -8.86
CA ASN A 38 0.97 -6.23 -9.07
C ASN A 38 1.37 -5.63 -7.74
N VAL A 39 2.52 -6.02 -7.22
CA VAL A 39 2.96 -5.68 -5.86
C VAL A 39 4.39 -5.17 -5.89
N TYR A 40 4.63 -4.04 -5.25
CA TYR A 40 5.96 -3.52 -4.99
C TYR A 40 6.28 -3.71 -3.51
N PHE A 41 7.34 -4.48 -3.22
CA PHE A 41 7.84 -4.73 -1.87
C PHE A 41 8.95 -3.74 -1.53
N PHE A 42 9.01 -3.32 -0.28
CA PHE A 42 10.03 -2.43 0.23
C PHE A 42 10.22 -2.61 1.74
N ARG A 43 11.26 -1.97 2.29
CA ARG A 43 11.54 -1.96 3.73
C ARG A 43 11.44 -0.54 4.26
N SER A 44 10.85 -0.37 5.43
CA SER A 44 10.71 0.94 6.08
C SER A 44 12.01 1.52 6.65
N ASP A 45 13.09 0.73 6.72
CA ASP A 45 14.42 1.22 7.11
C ASP A 45 15.26 1.72 5.90
N THR A 46 14.81 1.46 4.68
CA THR A 46 15.47 1.90 3.44
C THR A 46 14.58 2.74 2.54
N HIS A 47 13.28 2.76 2.80
CA HIS A 47 12.29 3.51 2.02
C HIS A 47 11.31 4.21 2.93
N ARG A 48 10.75 5.32 2.45
CA ARG A 48 9.71 6.12 3.08
C ARG A 48 8.49 6.24 2.18
N LEU A 49 7.35 6.56 2.76
CA LEU A 49 6.16 6.94 2.01
C LEU A 49 6.13 8.44 1.71
N LEU A 50 5.69 8.77 0.52
CA LEU A 50 5.38 10.13 0.11
C LEU A 50 3.92 10.21 -0.33
N VAL A 51 3.22 11.26 0.07
CA VAL A 51 1.91 11.61 -0.47
C VAL A 51 2.09 12.69 -1.53
N ARG A 52 1.36 12.57 -2.64
CA ARG A 52 1.29 13.57 -3.69
C ARG A 52 -0.17 13.90 -3.96
N ASP A 53 -0.60 15.06 -3.46
CA ASP A 53 -1.97 15.56 -3.59
C ASP A 53 -2.09 16.44 -4.83
N GLU A 54 -3.15 16.22 -5.59
CA GLU A 54 -3.44 16.96 -6.83
C GLU A 54 -3.96 18.37 -6.58
N GLY A 55 -4.36 18.68 -5.33
CA GLY A 55 -5.04 19.93 -5.00
C GLY A 55 -6.52 19.90 -5.39
N SER A 56 -6.83 19.49 -6.62
CA SER A 56 -8.18 19.37 -7.16
C SER A 56 -8.18 18.27 -8.23
N VAL A 57 -9.30 17.58 -8.40
CA VAL A 57 -9.49 16.63 -9.52
C VAL A 57 -9.86 17.37 -10.82
N LYS A 58 -10.38 18.59 -10.73
CA LYS A 58 -10.74 19.42 -11.88
C LYS A 58 -9.50 20.07 -12.51
N THR A 59 -8.59 20.56 -11.68
CA THR A 59 -7.34 21.21 -12.09
C THR A 59 -6.16 20.53 -11.40
N PRO A 60 -5.82 19.30 -11.80
CA PRO A 60 -4.83 18.51 -11.10
C PRO A 60 -3.41 19.04 -11.31
N ARG A 61 -2.59 19.01 -10.25
CA ARG A 61 -1.18 19.45 -10.26
C ARG A 61 -0.30 18.57 -11.15
N TYR A 62 -0.53 17.27 -11.14
CA TYR A 62 0.25 16.28 -11.88
C TYR A 62 -0.54 15.66 -13.04
N GLY A 63 -1.83 15.43 -12.84
CA GLY A 63 -2.76 14.86 -13.81
C GLY A 63 -2.67 13.34 -14.01
N SER A 64 -1.63 12.68 -13.47
CA SER A 64 -1.53 11.21 -13.47
C SER A 64 -0.52 10.72 -12.43
N LEU A 65 -0.66 9.43 -12.03
CA LEU A 65 0.27 8.76 -11.13
C LEU A 65 1.71 8.79 -11.68
N ASP A 66 1.91 8.44 -12.94
CA ASP A 66 3.22 8.41 -13.58
C ASP A 66 3.92 9.78 -13.46
N LYS A 67 3.22 10.87 -13.81
CA LYS A 67 3.77 12.23 -13.71
C LYS A 67 4.05 12.63 -12.26
N ALA A 68 3.18 12.26 -11.31
CA ALA A 68 3.39 12.55 -9.89
C ALA A 68 4.62 11.82 -9.34
N MET A 69 4.82 10.55 -9.71
CA MET A 69 5.96 9.74 -9.25
C MET A 69 7.27 10.22 -9.88
N ARG A 70 7.29 10.53 -11.18
CA ARG A 70 8.49 11.04 -11.88
C ARG A 70 8.94 12.44 -11.40
N LYS A 71 8.01 13.27 -10.93
CA LYS A 71 8.32 14.57 -10.30
C LYS A 71 8.75 14.45 -8.83
N SER A 72 8.87 13.23 -8.32
CA SER A 72 9.24 12.90 -6.94
C SER A 72 10.34 11.84 -6.98
N PRO A 73 11.14 11.67 -5.93
CA PRO A 73 12.16 10.61 -5.88
C PRO A 73 11.54 9.22 -5.66
N CYS A 74 10.33 8.97 -6.21
CA CYS A 74 9.63 7.71 -6.04
C CYS A 74 10.15 6.63 -6.99
N VAL A 75 10.22 5.41 -6.49
CA VAL A 75 10.56 4.18 -7.25
C VAL A 75 9.32 3.34 -7.55
N ALA A 76 8.25 3.52 -6.78
CA ALA A 76 6.94 2.93 -7.04
C ALA A 76 5.83 3.81 -6.48
N GLY A 77 4.59 3.58 -6.93
CA GLY A 77 3.43 4.30 -6.42
C GLY A 77 2.11 3.68 -6.81
N VAL A 78 1.08 4.07 -6.07
CA VAL A 78 -0.32 3.72 -6.28
C VAL A 78 -1.21 4.95 -6.08
N ASN A 79 -2.49 4.88 -6.47
CA ASN A 79 -3.48 5.87 -6.04
C ASN A 79 -3.66 5.83 -4.52
N GLY A 80 -4.12 6.91 -3.94
CA GLY A 80 -4.24 7.06 -2.50
C GLY A 80 -5.63 6.78 -1.93
N GLY A 81 -6.09 7.64 -1.01
CA GLY A 81 -7.33 7.51 -0.26
C GLY A 81 -8.57 7.90 -1.05
N PHE A 82 -9.72 7.59 -0.45
CA PHE A 82 -11.03 7.94 -1.00
C PHE A 82 -11.27 9.46 -1.01
N PHE A 83 -12.04 9.90 -1.99
CA PHE A 83 -12.45 11.29 -2.15
C PHE A 83 -13.91 11.37 -2.61
N SER A 84 -14.54 12.51 -2.37
CA SER A 84 -15.93 12.77 -2.77
C SER A 84 -16.04 13.01 -4.28
N ALA A 85 -17.25 12.89 -4.79
CA ALA A 85 -17.59 13.17 -6.18
C ALA A 85 -17.81 14.66 -6.47
N ASP A 86 -17.48 15.55 -5.54
CA ASP A 86 -17.53 17.00 -5.78
C ASP A 86 -16.47 17.45 -6.80
N ALA A 87 -16.60 18.68 -7.27
CA ALA A 87 -15.73 19.24 -8.31
C ALA A 87 -14.23 19.26 -7.92
N GLU A 88 -13.92 19.33 -6.62
CA GLU A 88 -12.55 19.39 -6.10
C GLU A 88 -12.00 18.00 -5.76
N GLY A 89 -12.87 16.98 -5.63
CA GLY A 89 -12.49 15.67 -5.15
C GLY A 89 -12.00 15.73 -3.70
N THR A 90 -12.80 16.34 -2.82
CA THR A 90 -12.42 16.52 -1.40
C THR A 90 -12.08 15.18 -0.76
N PRO A 91 -10.87 15.02 -0.14
CA PRO A 91 -10.51 13.77 0.52
C PRO A 91 -11.51 13.41 1.61
N LEU A 92 -11.95 12.14 1.67
CA LEU A 92 -12.89 11.66 2.70
C LEU A 92 -12.22 11.37 4.04
N GLY A 93 -10.89 11.38 4.11
CA GLY A 93 -10.13 11.08 5.31
C GLY A 93 -8.83 11.86 5.41
N LEU A 94 -8.04 11.54 6.43
CA LEU A 94 -6.77 12.20 6.71
C LEU A 94 -5.83 12.12 5.50
N VAL A 95 -5.31 13.27 5.12
CA VAL A 95 -4.22 13.40 4.15
C VAL A 95 -3.16 14.33 4.76
N VAL A 96 -1.93 13.84 4.83
CA VAL A 96 -0.75 14.64 5.21
C VAL A 96 0.29 14.53 4.11
N GLN A 97 0.78 15.66 3.62
CA GLN A 97 1.86 15.74 2.64
C GLN A 97 2.96 16.67 3.17
N ASP A 98 4.20 16.18 3.19
CA ASP A 98 5.39 16.93 3.58
C ASP A 98 5.20 17.64 4.95
N GLY A 99 4.62 16.92 5.93
CA GLY A 99 4.30 17.42 7.27
C GLY A 99 3.05 18.30 7.38
N LYS A 100 2.47 18.72 6.26
CA LYS A 100 1.27 19.55 6.22
C LYS A 100 0.00 18.70 6.13
N ARG A 101 -0.92 18.88 7.08
CA ARG A 101 -2.23 18.27 7.05
C ARG A 101 -3.13 18.98 6.04
N LEU A 102 -3.54 18.27 4.99
CA LEU A 102 -4.41 18.77 3.92
C LEU A 102 -5.89 18.43 4.16
N SER A 103 -6.16 17.34 4.89
CA SER A 103 -7.51 16.91 5.26
C SER A 103 -7.52 16.33 6.67
N PRO A 104 -8.59 16.50 7.45
CA PRO A 104 -8.67 16.00 8.83
C PRO A 104 -8.86 14.48 8.91
N LEU A 105 -8.60 13.94 10.11
CA LEU A 105 -8.94 12.55 10.43
C LEU A 105 -10.46 12.39 10.44
N ALA A 106 -10.96 11.50 9.60
CA ALA A 106 -12.39 11.17 9.51
C ALA A 106 -12.75 9.92 10.31
N THR A 107 -14.04 9.79 10.63
CA THR A 107 -14.61 8.66 11.37
C THR A 107 -15.98 8.30 10.83
N GLY A 108 -16.54 7.14 11.25
CA GLY A 108 -17.93 6.79 10.96
C GLY A 108 -18.16 5.99 9.68
N SER A 109 -17.13 5.74 8.87
CA SER A 109 -17.23 4.91 7.67
C SER A 109 -16.13 3.84 7.63
N PHE A 110 -16.46 2.67 7.09
CA PHE A 110 -15.47 1.62 6.86
C PHE A 110 -14.39 2.05 5.86
N ALA A 111 -14.72 2.95 4.92
CA ALA A 111 -13.78 3.49 3.94
C ALA A 111 -12.66 4.36 4.55
N VAL A 112 -12.82 4.77 5.82
CA VAL A 112 -11.85 5.58 6.57
C VAL A 112 -11.44 4.89 7.88
N SER A 113 -11.45 3.55 7.91
CA SER A 113 -11.22 2.76 9.12
C SER A 113 -9.75 2.67 9.54
N GLY A 114 -8.80 2.93 8.66
CA GLY A 114 -7.37 2.83 8.91
C GLY A 114 -6.58 4.02 8.39
N VAL A 115 -5.40 4.22 8.97
CA VAL A 115 -4.43 5.23 8.54
C VAL A 115 -3.08 4.57 8.39
N VAL A 116 -2.45 4.73 7.23
CA VAL A 116 -1.02 4.53 7.06
C VAL A 116 -0.33 5.89 7.14
N TYR A 117 0.72 5.99 7.92
CA TYR A 117 1.49 7.23 8.04
C TYR A 117 2.99 6.98 8.23
N GLU A 118 3.75 7.92 7.76
CA GLU A 118 5.20 8.03 7.93
C GLU A 118 5.49 9.15 8.93
N GLY A 119 6.29 8.88 9.95
CA GLY A 119 6.74 9.94 10.85
C GLY A 119 6.98 9.50 12.28
N GLY A 120 7.56 10.40 13.06
CA GLY A 120 7.88 10.19 14.45
C GLY A 120 8.97 9.13 14.67
N ARG A 121 9.00 8.57 15.89
CA ARG A 121 9.94 7.51 16.27
C ARG A 121 9.59 6.14 15.67
N ASP A 122 8.33 5.96 15.32
CA ASP A 122 7.77 4.67 14.90
C ASP A 122 7.97 4.41 13.39
N GLY A 123 8.49 5.42 12.66
CA GLY A 123 8.68 5.34 11.20
C GLY A 123 7.35 5.12 10.47
N LEU A 124 7.31 4.08 9.63
CA LEU A 124 6.11 3.72 8.87
C LEU A 124 5.16 2.88 9.73
N THR A 125 3.94 3.35 9.88
CA THR A 125 2.93 2.78 10.79
C THR A 125 1.58 2.63 10.09
N LEU A 126 0.88 1.51 10.35
CA LEU A 126 -0.48 1.23 9.90
C LEU A 126 -1.37 0.92 11.11
N VAL A 127 -2.35 1.78 11.38
CA VAL A 127 -3.21 1.67 12.57
C VAL A 127 -4.68 1.94 12.24
N ARG A 128 -5.58 1.47 13.10
CA ARG A 128 -6.98 1.85 13.03
C ARG A 128 -7.16 3.34 13.32
N SER A 129 -8.00 4.02 12.55
CA SER A 129 -8.34 5.44 12.77
C SER A 129 -8.91 5.68 14.18
N SER A 130 -9.60 4.69 14.75
CA SER A 130 -10.10 4.74 16.14
C SER A 130 -8.98 4.85 17.19
N VAL A 131 -7.80 4.30 16.93
CA VAL A 131 -6.63 4.44 17.82
C VAL A 131 -6.16 5.88 17.81
N LEU A 132 -5.94 6.46 16.63
CA LEU A 132 -5.52 7.86 16.49
C LEU A 132 -6.54 8.84 17.09
N ARG A 133 -7.83 8.56 16.93
CA ARG A 133 -8.91 9.40 17.51
C ARG A 133 -8.87 9.46 19.03
N ARG A 134 -8.43 8.39 19.70
CA ARG A 134 -8.31 8.34 21.16
C ARG A 134 -7.09 9.08 21.69
N MET A 135 -6.14 9.39 20.81
CA MET A 135 -4.95 10.13 21.21
C MET A 135 -5.30 11.61 21.49
N ARG A 136 -4.75 12.14 22.57
CA ARG A 136 -4.91 13.57 22.91
C ARG A 136 -4.33 14.48 21.83
N ARG A 137 -3.29 14.02 21.14
CA ARG A 137 -2.63 14.71 20.04
C ARG A 137 -2.18 13.68 19.00
N LEU A 138 -2.41 13.97 17.73
CA LEU A 138 -1.90 13.12 16.64
C LEU A 138 -0.36 13.15 16.64
N PRO A 139 0.29 12.00 16.31
CA PRO A 139 1.74 11.98 16.14
C PRO A 139 2.18 12.92 15.01
N ALA A 140 3.43 13.35 15.04
CA ALA A 140 4.02 14.09 13.93
C ALA A 140 4.08 13.14 12.73
N MET A 141 3.47 13.55 11.62
CA MET A 141 3.40 12.78 10.38
C MET A 141 4.01 13.58 9.24
N GLN A 142 4.91 12.98 8.49
CA GLN A 142 5.46 13.55 7.25
C GLN A 142 4.56 13.23 6.05
N ALA A 143 3.99 12.03 6.03
CA ALA A 143 3.03 11.57 5.04
C ALA A 143 1.95 10.76 5.76
N ALA A 144 0.68 10.90 5.35
CA ALA A 144 -0.40 10.06 5.84
C ALA A 144 -1.52 9.97 4.80
N ILE A 145 -2.08 8.78 4.68
CA ILE A 145 -3.31 8.51 3.92
C ILE A 145 -4.24 7.68 4.79
N GLN A 146 -5.49 8.11 4.87
CA GLN A 146 -6.57 7.35 5.46
C GLN A 146 -7.32 6.57 4.39
N GLY A 147 -7.63 5.30 4.69
CA GLY A 147 -8.32 4.39 3.79
C GLY A 147 -9.12 3.34 4.56
N GLY A 148 -9.60 2.32 3.85
CA GLY A 148 -10.37 1.23 4.43
C GLY A 148 -11.17 0.43 3.40
N PRO A 149 -11.72 -0.70 3.84
CA PRO A 149 -11.56 -1.32 5.15
C PRO A 149 -10.18 -1.99 5.33
N PHE A 150 -9.88 -2.43 6.56
CA PHE A 150 -8.82 -3.43 6.73
C PHE A 150 -9.20 -4.71 5.98
N LEU A 151 -8.23 -5.30 5.31
CA LEU A 151 -8.36 -6.57 4.58
C LEU A 151 -7.83 -7.73 5.42
N VAL A 152 -6.69 -7.51 6.06
CA VAL A 152 -6.04 -8.49 6.95
C VAL A 152 -5.69 -7.80 8.26
N GLU A 153 -5.94 -8.48 9.37
CA GLU A 153 -5.51 -8.08 10.72
C GLU A 153 -5.00 -9.30 11.46
N ASN A 154 -3.90 -9.15 12.16
CA ASN A 154 -3.21 -10.25 12.89
C ASN A 154 -3.01 -11.51 12.02
N GLY A 155 -2.67 -11.32 10.74
CA GLY A 155 -2.42 -12.40 9.79
C GLY A 155 -3.67 -13.14 9.30
N SER A 156 -4.87 -12.64 9.62
CA SER A 156 -6.15 -13.27 9.25
C SER A 156 -7.01 -12.32 8.41
N ALA A 157 -7.72 -12.86 7.42
CA ALA A 157 -8.67 -12.09 6.63
C ALA A 157 -9.80 -11.54 7.52
N VAL A 158 -10.09 -10.25 7.38
CA VAL A 158 -11.17 -9.59 8.13
C VAL A 158 -12.53 -10.17 7.70
N LYS A 159 -13.39 -10.48 8.68
CA LYS A 159 -14.73 -11.00 8.44
C LYS A 159 -15.70 -9.90 8.01
N GLY A 160 -16.77 -10.28 7.30
CA GLY A 160 -17.85 -9.35 6.92
C GLY A 160 -17.50 -8.40 5.76
N LEU A 161 -16.39 -8.62 5.06
CA LEU A 161 -16.03 -7.83 3.88
C LEU A 161 -17.00 -8.13 2.71
N ASN A 162 -17.23 -7.10 1.88
CA ASN A 162 -18.11 -7.21 0.72
C ASN A 162 -17.65 -8.33 -0.23
N ALA A 163 -18.56 -9.24 -0.55
CA ALA A 163 -18.34 -10.40 -1.40
C ALA A 163 -19.09 -10.33 -2.75
N GLN A 164 -19.74 -9.19 -3.05
CA GLN A 164 -20.60 -9.06 -4.23
C GLN A 164 -19.98 -8.16 -5.31
N LYS A 165 -19.34 -7.07 -4.90
CA LYS A 165 -18.79 -6.09 -5.85
C LYS A 165 -17.35 -6.41 -6.19
N SER A 166 -17.09 -7.02 -7.34
CA SER A 166 -15.77 -7.18 -7.93
C SER A 166 -15.34 -5.91 -8.66
N THR A 167 -14.13 -5.44 -8.39
CA THR A 167 -13.51 -4.31 -9.09
C THR A 167 -12.00 -4.32 -8.82
N TYR A 168 -11.23 -3.53 -9.56
CA TYR A 168 -9.81 -3.30 -9.25
C TYR A 168 -9.67 -2.79 -7.82
N ARG A 169 -8.66 -3.26 -7.12
CA ARG A 169 -8.39 -2.89 -5.72
C ARG A 169 -6.98 -2.36 -5.60
N THR A 170 -6.81 -1.38 -4.72
CA THR A 170 -5.51 -0.86 -4.32
C THR A 170 -5.34 -1.10 -2.83
N PHE A 171 -4.14 -1.51 -2.41
CA PHE A 171 -3.87 -1.83 -1.01
C PHE A 171 -2.44 -1.48 -0.60
N ILE A 172 -2.26 -1.34 0.70
CA ILE A 172 -0.96 -1.34 1.37
C ILE A 172 -0.96 -2.42 2.44
N ALA A 173 0.17 -3.12 2.62
CA ALA A 173 0.29 -4.17 3.62
C ALA A 173 1.67 -4.20 4.26
N THR A 174 1.73 -4.80 5.46
CA THR A 174 2.96 -5.03 6.23
C THR A 174 2.99 -6.44 6.79
N ASP A 175 4.19 -6.96 7.02
CA ASP A 175 4.42 -8.21 7.77
C ASP A 175 4.42 -8.02 9.30
N GLY A 176 4.14 -6.79 9.75
CA GLY A 176 4.20 -6.42 11.17
C GLY A 176 5.59 -5.99 11.64
N GLY A 177 6.60 -6.11 10.78
CA GLY A 177 7.96 -5.67 11.00
C GLY A 177 8.35 -4.54 10.02
N ARG A 178 9.51 -4.68 9.43
CA ARG A 178 10.06 -3.66 8.52
C ARG A 178 9.70 -3.88 7.05
N ARG A 179 9.08 -5.01 6.70
CA ARG A 179 8.71 -5.29 5.31
C ARG A 179 7.29 -4.81 5.03
N TRP A 180 7.14 -4.13 3.92
CA TRP A 180 5.92 -3.50 3.45
C TRP A 180 5.70 -3.79 1.98
N CYS A 181 4.47 -3.66 1.54
CA CYS A 181 4.17 -3.62 0.12
C CYS A 181 2.98 -2.71 -0.18
N ILE A 182 2.99 -2.15 -1.39
CA ILE A 182 1.84 -1.53 -2.03
C ILE A 182 1.47 -2.33 -3.27
N GLY A 183 0.20 -2.36 -3.62
CA GLY A 183 -0.19 -3.11 -4.81
C GLY A 183 -1.60 -2.82 -5.31
N VAL A 184 -1.85 -3.34 -6.51
CA VAL A 184 -3.17 -3.36 -7.14
C VAL A 184 -3.54 -4.77 -7.57
N SER A 185 -4.83 -5.08 -7.51
CA SER A 185 -5.37 -6.35 -7.97
C SER A 185 -6.12 -6.19 -9.29
N SER A 186 -6.30 -7.30 -10.00
CA SER A 186 -7.39 -7.47 -10.96
C SER A 186 -8.76 -7.28 -10.30
N SER A 187 -9.84 -7.45 -11.04
CA SER A 187 -11.20 -7.28 -10.50
C SER A 187 -11.52 -8.37 -9.46
N LEU A 188 -11.46 -8.00 -8.17
CA LEU A 188 -11.75 -8.84 -7.01
C LEU A 188 -12.75 -8.16 -6.08
N THR A 189 -13.52 -8.97 -5.35
CA THR A 189 -14.25 -8.49 -4.18
C THR A 189 -13.26 -8.21 -3.03
N LEU A 190 -13.68 -7.43 -2.03
CA LEU A 190 -12.87 -7.20 -0.84
C LEU A 190 -12.60 -8.50 -0.08
N LYS A 191 -13.61 -9.41 -0.03
CA LYS A 191 -13.48 -10.74 0.61
C LYS A 191 -12.42 -11.60 -0.08
N GLU A 192 -12.43 -11.66 -1.41
CA GLU A 192 -11.46 -12.44 -2.21
C GLU A 192 -10.05 -11.89 -2.05
N LEU A 193 -9.86 -10.56 -2.15
CA LEU A 193 -8.55 -9.95 -1.94
C LEU A 193 -8.02 -10.21 -0.53
N ALA A 194 -8.86 -10.06 0.49
CA ALA A 194 -8.49 -10.33 1.88
C ALA A 194 -8.09 -11.79 2.09
N ALA A 195 -8.86 -12.73 1.55
CA ALA A 195 -8.54 -14.16 1.61
C ALA A 195 -7.23 -14.48 0.89
N TRP A 196 -6.99 -13.87 -0.27
CA TRP A 196 -5.73 -14.04 -1.00
C TRP A 196 -4.54 -13.51 -0.22
N LEU A 197 -4.61 -12.29 0.28
CA LEU A 197 -3.51 -11.67 1.03
C LEU A 197 -3.20 -12.41 2.35
N ALA A 198 -4.20 -13.01 2.99
CA ALA A 198 -4.02 -13.77 4.24
C ALA A 198 -3.52 -15.21 4.03
N ALA A 199 -3.61 -15.73 2.78
CA ALA A 199 -3.23 -17.11 2.50
C ALA A 199 -1.71 -17.31 2.65
N PRO A 200 -1.26 -18.38 3.34
CA PRO A 200 0.17 -18.70 3.44
C PRO A 200 0.82 -18.85 2.06
N GLY A 201 1.97 -18.21 1.88
CA GLY A 201 2.72 -18.28 0.61
C GLY A 201 2.11 -17.51 -0.57
N ALA A 202 0.96 -16.87 -0.41
CA ALA A 202 0.28 -16.12 -1.46
C ALA A 202 1.15 -14.99 -2.06
N LEU A 203 1.97 -14.37 -1.23
CA LEU A 203 2.97 -13.36 -1.63
C LEU A 203 4.40 -13.87 -1.43
N GLY A 204 4.64 -15.16 -1.73
CA GLY A 204 5.94 -15.80 -1.55
C GLY A 204 6.34 -15.88 -0.07
N ASN A 205 7.50 -15.35 0.26
CA ASN A 205 8.01 -15.30 1.64
C ASN A 205 7.52 -14.08 2.45
N PHE A 206 6.64 -13.24 1.89
CA PHE A 206 6.02 -12.10 2.58
C PHE A 206 4.71 -12.54 3.20
N ARG A 207 4.70 -12.72 4.53
CA ARG A 207 3.49 -13.03 5.28
C ARG A 207 2.79 -11.73 5.70
N VAL A 208 1.60 -11.49 5.21
CA VAL A 208 0.82 -10.30 5.56
C VAL A 208 0.32 -10.40 7.01
N ALA A 209 0.76 -9.50 7.88
CA ALA A 209 0.21 -9.34 9.23
C ALA A 209 -0.97 -8.37 9.21
N THR A 210 -0.87 -7.28 8.46
CA THR A 210 -1.92 -6.27 8.35
C THR A 210 -1.99 -5.72 6.93
N ALA A 211 -3.19 -5.56 6.39
CA ALA A 211 -3.43 -4.93 5.09
C ALA A 211 -4.62 -3.99 5.13
N LEU A 212 -4.47 -2.83 4.48
CA LEU A 212 -5.49 -1.80 4.35
C LEU A 212 -5.84 -1.58 2.88
N ASN A 213 -7.13 -1.58 2.57
CA ASN A 213 -7.63 -1.18 1.26
C ASN A 213 -7.57 0.35 1.11
N LEU A 214 -7.21 0.81 -0.06
CA LEU A 214 -7.25 2.20 -0.50
C LEU A 214 -8.39 2.40 -1.50
N ASP A 215 -8.48 3.57 -2.14
CA ASP A 215 -9.51 3.77 -3.18
C ASP A 215 -9.27 2.79 -4.33
N GLY A 216 -10.37 2.30 -4.89
CA GLY A 216 -10.36 1.22 -5.88
C GLY A 216 -11.19 1.53 -7.12
N GLY A 217 -11.46 0.49 -7.90
CA GLY A 217 -12.24 0.60 -9.12
C GLY A 217 -11.54 1.47 -10.17
N SER A 218 -12.24 2.47 -10.69
CA SER A 218 -11.69 3.40 -11.69
C SER A 218 -10.55 4.28 -11.18
N SER A 219 -10.34 4.33 -9.87
CA SER A 219 -9.21 5.05 -9.24
C SER A 219 -7.94 4.23 -9.18
N SER A 220 -8.01 2.88 -9.29
CA SER A 220 -6.83 2.01 -9.13
C SER A 220 -5.77 2.34 -10.16
N ALA A 221 -4.55 2.59 -9.68
CA ALA A 221 -3.39 2.91 -10.49
C ALA A 221 -2.13 2.32 -9.84
N PHE A 222 -1.17 1.91 -10.67
CA PHE A 222 0.12 1.37 -10.22
C PHE A 222 1.23 1.85 -11.13
N TRP A 223 2.36 2.23 -10.55
CA TRP A 223 3.55 2.61 -11.27
C TRP A 223 4.80 2.05 -10.59
N CYS A 224 5.74 1.56 -11.39
CA CYS A 224 7.03 1.06 -10.92
C CYS A 224 8.14 1.52 -11.87
N HIS A 225 9.13 2.20 -11.33
CA HIS A 225 10.27 2.73 -12.10
C HIS A 225 11.12 1.60 -12.69
N GLU A 226 11.48 0.63 -11.85
CA GLU A 226 12.40 -0.46 -12.19
C GLU A 226 11.94 -1.28 -13.40
N THR A 227 10.65 -1.61 -13.45
CA THR A 227 10.08 -2.43 -14.53
C THR A 227 9.44 -1.63 -15.65
N GLY A 228 9.36 -0.29 -15.51
CA GLY A 228 8.68 0.58 -16.47
C GLY A 228 7.15 0.40 -16.51
N ILE A 229 6.59 -0.39 -15.59
CA ILE A 229 5.14 -0.67 -15.57
C ILE A 229 4.38 0.57 -15.11
N SER A 230 3.33 0.92 -15.87
CA SER A 230 2.40 1.99 -15.55
C SER A 230 0.98 1.56 -15.90
N TYR A 231 0.15 1.38 -14.87
CA TYR A 231 -1.30 1.18 -15.00
C TYR A 231 -1.98 2.46 -14.56
N PRO A 232 -2.49 3.28 -15.49
CA PRO A 232 -3.16 4.53 -15.15
C PRO A 232 -4.54 4.29 -14.53
N ALA A 233 -5.00 5.21 -13.70
CA ALA A 233 -6.40 5.26 -13.28
C ALA A 233 -7.30 5.58 -14.48
N PHE A 234 -8.52 5.05 -14.46
CA PHE A 234 -9.54 5.34 -15.50
C PHE A 234 -10.24 6.69 -15.28
N LYS A 235 -10.03 7.31 -14.13
CA LYS A 235 -10.52 8.65 -13.81
C LYS A 235 -9.43 9.44 -13.06
N GLN A 236 -9.57 10.78 -13.05
CA GLN A 236 -8.73 11.62 -12.21
C GLN A 236 -8.92 11.25 -10.74
N VAL A 237 -7.81 11.11 -9.99
CA VAL A 237 -7.82 10.83 -8.55
C VAL A 237 -7.27 12.02 -7.77
N ARG A 238 -7.62 12.10 -6.50
CA ARG A 238 -7.25 13.24 -5.65
C ARG A 238 -5.80 13.19 -5.15
N ASN A 239 -5.30 12.02 -4.83
CA ASN A 239 -3.95 11.87 -4.29
C ASN A 239 -3.33 10.53 -4.63
N TYR A 240 -2.02 10.46 -4.50
CA TYR A 240 -1.19 9.29 -4.75
C TYR A 240 -0.33 8.98 -3.53
N LEU A 241 0.01 7.70 -3.36
CA LEU A 241 0.94 7.19 -2.38
C LEU A 241 2.17 6.65 -3.11
N GLY A 242 3.32 7.26 -2.88
CA GLY A 242 4.61 6.89 -3.47
C GLY A 242 5.53 6.25 -2.45
N VAL A 243 6.43 5.39 -2.93
CA VAL A 243 7.55 4.81 -2.18
C VAL A 243 8.84 5.43 -2.72
N ALA A 244 9.65 6.00 -1.84
CA ALA A 244 10.91 6.63 -2.18
C ALA A 244 12.05 6.08 -1.31
N PRO A 245 13.28 5.93 -1.84
CA PRO A 245 14.44 5.60 -1.02
C PRO A 245 14.68 6.66 0.06
N VAL A 246 15.17 6.22 1.21
CA VAL A 246 15.70 7.14 2.23
C VAL A 246 17.13 7.51 1.81
N GLU A 247 17.39 8.79 1.63
CA GLU A 247 18.76 9.28 1.40
C GLU A 247 19.62 8.90 2.61
N ARG A 248 20.65 8.09 2.38
CA ARG A 248 21.68 7.85 3.40
C ARG A 248 22.49 9.13 3.55
N ARG A 249 22.38 9.75 4.73
CA ARG A 249 23.27 10.82 5.15
C ARG A 249 24.63 10.26 5.50
#